data_73f072c3a97045c7447c99b9f8002204
#
_entry.id   73f072c3a97045c7447c99b9f8002204
#
_cell.length_a   1.000
_cell.length_b   1.000
_cell.length_c   1.000
_cell.angle_alpha   90.00
_cell.angle_beta   90.00
_cell.angle_gamma   90.00
#
_symmetry.space_group_name_H-M   'P 1'
#
loop_
_entity.id
_entity.type
_entity.pdbx_description
1 polymer ?
#
loop_
_entity_poly.entity_id
_entity_poly.type
_entity_poly.pdbx_seq_one_letter_code
_entity_poly.pdbx_strand_id
1 'polypeptide(L)'
;MSRPLTFAATLAAALAACCALAASRGARDGVQQDDGLVVTLATDGSFLQVGRPVPVKLVLENRGATPVEIQNGVLFGQGMKVNAVDAPTHTEVVLPETVAPAGARHALTLPAGASLSATIDLASAASGLFAAPGRYAVRCEVALAGGKGVVSTPLDVEVARDWTGFHAVLETAAGEIELEFYPEQAPRTVANFLALADRGFYDGLTFHRIVKGFMIQGGDPKGDGTGTTGRFLRFEKTGVKHERGVISMARQRDFDSASCQFFLVQKAAPFCDGSYAAFGKIVRGLDVLDKLCDTPCVMNPNGTDSGPSRPREQVLIQKVRPVAPAGAK
;
A
#
# COMPACT_ATOMS: atom_id res chain seq x y z
N MET A 1 -45.23 -36.59 -2.80
CA MET A 1 -43.89 -37.22 -2.96
C MET A 1 -42.95 -36.18 -3.52
N SER A 2 -42.27 -35.47 -2.66
CA SER A 2 -41.37 -34.34 -2.93
C SER A 2 -39.92 -34.80 -2.78
N ARG A 3 -39.15 -34.62 -3.83
CA ARG A 3 -37.70 -34.88 -3.85
C ARG A 3 -36.96 -33.70 -3.21
N PRO A 4 -35.94 -33.91 -2.39
CA PRO A 4 -35.09 -32.81 -1.91
C PRO A 4 -34.07 -32.45 -2.97
N LEU A 5 -33.94 -31.15 -3.27
CA LEU A 5 -32.93 -30.55 -4.10
C LEU A 5 -31.56 -30.53 -3.40
N THR A 6 -30.59 -31.07 -4.09
CA THR A 6 -29.17 -31.11 -3.70
C THR A 6 -28.55 -29.71 -3.79
N PHE A 7 -28.28 -29.08 -2.65
CA PHE A 7 -27.60 -27.77 -2.52
C PHE A 7 -26.07 -27.89 -2.46
N ALA A 8 -25.50 -29.07 -2.69
CA ALA A 8 -24.08 -29.36 -2.49
C ALA A 8 -23.18 -29.15 -3.69
N ALA A 9 -23.73 -29.01 -4.91
CA ALA A 9 -22.91 -29.00 -6.12
C ALA A 9 -22.45 -27.60 -6.59
N THR A 10 -23.08 -26.54 -6.15
CA THR A 10 -22.79 -25.15 -6.61
C THR A 10 -21.70 -24.45 -5.80
N LEU A 11 -21.36 -24.94 -4.60
CA LEU A 11 -20.33 -24.34 -3.76
C LEU A 11 -18.90 -24.77 -4.15
N ALA A 12 -18.73 -25.94 -4.74
CA ALA A 12 -17.43 -26.47 -5.14
C ALA A 12 -16.85 -25.77 -6.40
N ALA A 13 -17.69 -25.32 -7.32
CA ALA A 13 -17.24 -24.65 -8.56
C ALA A 13 -16.81 -23.21 -8.36
N ALA A 14 -17.38 -22.50 -7.37
CA ALA A 14 -17.00 -21.12 -7.04
C ALA A 14 -15.67 -21.04 -6.27
N LEU A 15 -15.29 -22.09 -5.51
CA LEU A 15 -14.01 -22.15 -4.79
C LEU A 15 -12.82 -22.44 -5.71
N ALA A 16 -13.01 -23.21 -6.79
CA ALA A 16 -11.92 -23.51 -7.73
C ALA A 16 -11.50 -22.31 -8.58
N ALA A 17 -12.40 -21.37 -8.87
CA ALA A 17 -12.09 -20.16 -9.64
C ALA A 17 -11.35 -19.09 -8.80
N CYS A 18 -11.51 -19.09 -7.48
CA CYS A 18 -10.80 -18.13 -6.61
C CYS A 18 -9.34 -18.53 -6.34
N CYS A 19 -8.99 -19.82 -6.42
CA CYS A 19 -7.60 -20.28 -6.25
C CYS A 19 -6.69 -19.99 -7.46
N ALA A 20 -7.24 -19.78 -8.65
CA ALA A 20 -6.45 -19.57 -9.87
C ALA A 20 -5.96 -18.11 -10.05
N LEU A 21 -6.55 -17.11 -9.36
CA LEU A 21 -6.16 -15.70 -9.49
C LEU A 21 -5.15 -15.21 -8.43
N ALA A 22 -4.82 -16.02 -7.42
CA ALA A 22 -3.83 -15.68 -6.39
C ALA A 22 -2.40 -16.13 -6.71
N ALA A 23 -2.15 -16.69 -7.91
CA ALA A 23 -0.87 -17.27 -8.30
C ALA A 23 0.04 -16.33 -9.11
N SER A 24 -0.07 -15.00 -8.96
CA SER A 24 0.87 -14.09 -9.61
C SER A 24 1.59 -13.18 -8.62
N ARG A 25 2.85 -13.58 -8.36
CA ARG A 25 3.97 -12.81 -7.84
C ARG A 25 4.04 -12.54 -6.33
N GLY A 26 4.92 -13.28 -5.69
CA GLY A 26 5.61 -12.89 -4.47
C GLY A 26 5.46 -13.89 -3.33
N ALA A 27 6.56 -14.57 -3.01
CA ALA A 27 6.82 -15.50 -1.91
C ALA A 27 6.41 -16.96 -2.17
N ARG A 28 7.25 -17.65 -2.95
CA ARG A 28 7.54 -19.06 -2.72
C ARG A 28 8.70 -19.05 -1.73
N ASP A 29 8.50 -19.54 -0.49
CA ASP A 29 9.53 -20.29 0.24
C ASP A 29 9.04 -20.64 1.64
N GLY A 30 9.27 -21.91 2.04
CA GLY A 30 9.31 -22.33 3.43
C GLY A 30 7.96 -22.70 4.07
N VAL A 31 7.21 -23.64 3.49
CA VAL A 31 6.11 -24.30 4.20
C VAL A 31 6.69 -25.30 5.18
N GLN A 32 6.62 -25.03 6.49
CA GLN A 32 6.86 -26.06 7.49
C GLN A 32 5.59 -26.91 7.59
N GLN A 33 5.66 -28.16 7.08
CA GLN A 33 4.55 -29.09 7.03
C GLN A 33 4.73 -30.11 8.16
N ASP A 34 3.79 -30.17 9.08
CA ASP A 34 3.67 -31.29 10.03
C ASP A 34 2.23 -31.83 9.95
N ASP A 35 2.08 -33.15 9.86
CA ASP A 35 0.80 -33.89 9.75
C ASP A 35 -0.15 -33.41 8.61
N GLY A 36 0.38 -32.76 7.56
CA GLY A 36 -0.40 -32.32 6.42
C GLY A 36 -1.14 -30.97 6.58
N LEU A 37 -1.08 -30.32 7.75
CA LEU A 37 -1.64 -28.98 7.92
C LEU A 37 -0.71 -27.92 7.33
N VAL A 38 -1.26 -27.05 6.50
CA VAL A 38 -0.62 -25.86 5.95
C VAL A 38 -1.25 -24.62 6.53
N VAL A 39 -0.45 -23.74 7.11
CA VAL A 39 -0.88 -22.45 7.68
C VAL A 39 -0.34 -21.32 6.81
N THR A 40 -1.24 -20.52 6.24
CA THR A 40 -0.89 -19.39 5.38
C THR A 40 -1.46 -18.09 5.93
N LEU A 41 -0.65 -17.04 5.90
CA LEU A 41 -1.09 -15.67 6.19
C LEU A 41 -1.04 -14.83 4.92
N ALA A 42 -2.01 -13.94 4.75
CA ALA A 42 -2.03 -12.98 3.66
C ALA A 42 -2.71 -11.67 4.11
N THR A 43 -2.30 -10.55 3.54
CA THR A 43 -3.10 -9.32 3.57
C THR A 43 -4.03 -9.29 2.35
N ASP A 44 -5.12 -8.55 2.42
CA ASP A 44 -6.02 -8.30 1.28
C ASP A 44 -5.43 -7.30 0.26
N GLY A 45 -4.19 -6.86 0.50
CA GLY A 45 -3.51 -5.84 -0.30
C GLY A 45 -3.97 -4.42 0.01
N SER A 46 -4.74 -4.21 1.10
CA SER A 46 -5.08 -2.88 1.59
C SER A 46 -3.80 -2.12 1.99
N PHE A 47 -3.89 -0.79 1.92
CA PHE A 47 -2.83 0.07 2.41
C PHE A 47 -2.98 0.22 3.93
N LEU A 48 -1.96 -0.18 4.67
CA LEU A 48 -1.98 -0.21 6.13
C LEU A 48 -1.36 1.07 6.70
N GLN A 49 -2.05 1.69 7.66
CA GLN A 49 -1.61 2.92 8.32
C GLN A 49 -1.74 2.80 9.83
N VAL A 50 -0.90 3.53 10.55
CA VAL A 50 -0.98 3.66 12.01
C VAL A 50 -2.39 4.10 12.42
N GLY A 51 -2.96 3.45 13.44
CA GLY A 51 -4.30 3.75 13.95
C GLY A 51 -5.47 3.24 13.09
N ARG A 52 -5.20 2.54 11.99
CA ARG A 52 -6.22 1.90 11.16
C ARG A 52 -6.19 0.37 11.35
N PRO A 53 -7.28 -0.34 11.00
CA PRO A 53 -7.30 -1.80 11.01
C PRO A 53 -6.15 -2.42 10.22
N VAL A 54 -5.59 -3.51 10.73
CA VAL A 54 -4.56 -4.32 10.07
C VAL A 54 -5.12 -5.73 9.82
N PRO A 55 -5.95 -5.91 8.78
CA PRO A 55 -6.60 -7.18 8.49
C PRO A 55 -5.58 -8.18 7.92
N VAL A 56 -5.45 -9.32 8.59
CA VAL A 56 -4.66 -10.47 8.13
C VAL A 56 -5.60 -11.64 7.92
N LYS A 57 -5.58 -12.20 6.73
CA LYS A 57 -6.30 -13.43 6.40
C LYS A 57 -5.45 -14.63 6.79
N LEU A 58 -5.95 -15.43 7.71
CA LEU A 58 -5.45 -16.75 8.05
C LEU A 58 -6.14 -17.79 7.17
N VAL A 59 -5.38 -18.68 6.56
CA VAL A 59 -5.89 -19.86 5.85
C VAL A 59 -5.23 -21.10 6.42
N LEU A 60 -6.05 -22.06 6.86
CA LEU A 60 -5.68 -23.38 7.33
C LEU A 60 -6.13 -24.39 6.28
N GLU A 61 -5.22 -25.19 5.76
CA GLU A 61 -5.52 -26.21 4.74
C GLU A 61 -4.96 -27.56 5.20
N ASN A 62 -5.83 -28.55 5.38
CA ASN A 62 -5.40 -29.91 5.66
C ASN A 62 -5.14 -30.65 4.35
N ARG A 63 -3.89 -30.75 3.94
CA ARG A 63 -3.42 -31.52 2.77
C ARG A 63 -3.08 -32.98 3.08
N GLY A 64 -3.21 -33.36 4.36
CA GLY A 64 -3.01 -34.73 4.83
C GLY A 64 -4.18 -35.66 4.49
N ALA A 65 -3.99 -36.95 4.73
CA ALA A 65 -5.00 -37.99 4.49
C ALA A 65 -5.92 -38.20 5.71
N THR A 66 -5.59 -37.63 6.87
CA THR A 66 -6.33 -37.77 8.11
C THR A 66 -6.86 -36.44 8.61
N PRO A 67 -7.98 -36.44 9.37
CA PRO A 67 -8.46 -35.22 10.04
C PRO A 67 -7.40 -34.68 11.03
N VAL A 68 -7.32 -33.32 11.13
CA VAL A 68 -6.41 -32.64 12.06
C VAL A 68 -7.26 -31.88 13.09
N GLU A 69 -6.92 -32.04 14.35
CA GLU A 69 -7.54 -31.27 15.45
C GLU A 69 -6.68 -30.04 15.78
N ILE A 70 -7.28 -28.87 15.72
CA ILE A 70 -6.65 -27.57 15.99
C ILE A 70 -7.41 -26.82 17.09
N GLN A 71 -6.72 -25.93 17.79
CA GLN A 71 -7.36 -25.03 18.74
C GLN A 71 -8.18 -23.96 17.99
N ASN A 72 -9.48 -23.89 18.27
CA ASN A 72 -10.38 -22.94 17.57
C ASN A 72 -10.01 -21.46 17.81
N GLY A 73 -9.35 -21.14 18.92
CA GLY A 73 -8.88 -19.80 19.24
C GLY A 73 -7.95 -19.18 18.18
N VAL A 74 -7.31 -19.99 17.34
CA VAL A 74 -6.47 -19.50 16.23
C VAL A 74 -7.25 -18.64 15.23
N LEU A 75 -8.55 -18.93 15.04
CA LEU A 75 -9.41 -18.14 14.15
C LEU A 75 -9.71 -16.74 14.70
N PHE A 76 -9.38 -16.49 15.96
CA PHE A 76 -9.49 -15.20 16.63
C PHE A 76 -8.14 -14.58 16.97
N GLY A 77 -7.05 -15.08 16.37
CA GLY A 77 -5.71 -14.54 16.52
C GLY A 77 -4.85 -15.23 17.61
N GLN A 78 -5.36 -16.23 18.32
CA GLN A 78 -4.53 -17.02 19.24
C GLN A 78 -3.34 -17.65 18.50
N GLY A 79 -2.14 -17.56 19.07
CA GLY A 79 -0.92 -18.04 18.45
C GLY A 79 -0.33 -17.07 17.40
N MET A 80 -0.92 -15.91 17.16
CA MET A 80 -0.30 -14.88 16.32
C MET A 80 0.85 -14.21 17.07
N LYS A 81 1.98 -14.09 16.37
CA LYS A 81 3.19 -13.43 16.85
C LYS A 81 3.57 -12.34 15.88
N VAL A 82 3.85 -11.14 16.38
CA VAL A 82 4.21 -9.99 15.56
C VAL A 82 5.53 -9.41 16.04
N ASN A 83 6.48 -9.28 15.13
CA ASN A 83 7.79 -8.67 15.40
C ASN A 83 7.95 -7.42 14.55
N ALA A 84 8.38 -6.30 15.17
CA ALA A 84 8.84 -5.14 14.43
C ALA A 84 10.23 -5.42 13.84
N VAL A 85 10.35 -5.36 12.51
CA VAL A 85 11.58 -5.73 11.80
C VAL A 85 12.62 -4.62 11.87
N ASP A 86 12.17 -3.36 11.79
CA ASP A 86 13.04 -2.18 11.74
C ASP A 86 13.27 -1.53 13.12
N ALA A 87 12.71 -2.11 14.19
CA ALA A 87 12.88 -1.56 15.54
C ALA A 87 14.25 -1.98 16.13
N PRO A 88 14.93 -1.11 16.89
CA PRO A 88 16.21 -1.42 17.52
C PRO A 88 16.11 -2.53 18.57
N THR A 89 14.91 -2.87 19.03
CA THR A 89 14.63 -3.99 19.94
C THR A 89 13.65 -4.93 19.25
N HIS A 90 14.06 -6.19 19.06
CA HIS A 90 13.19 -7.26 18.57
C HIS A 90 12.20 -7.64 19.68
N THR A 91 11.10 -6.93 19.79
CA THR A 91 10.04 -7.26 20.74
C THR A 91 8.99 -8.10 20.03
N GLU A 92 8.97 -9.39 20.31
CA GLU A 92 7.89 -10.27 19.88
C GLU A 92 6.65 -9.98 20.72
N VAL A 93 5.56 -9.55 20.08
CA VAL A 93 4.26 -9.40 20.72
C VAL A 93 3.42 -10.63 20.38
N VAL A 94 3.09 -11.41 21.39
CA VAL A 94 2.15 -12.52 21.29
C VAL A 94 0.75 -11.97 21.56
N LEU A 95 -0.21 -12.21 20.66
CA LEU A 95 -1.59 -11.78 20.89
C LEU A 95 -2.17 -12.49 22.11
N PRO A 96 -2.81 -11.75 23.03
CA PRO A 96 -3.33 -12.31 24.26
C PRO A 96 -4.48 -13.30 24.00
N GLU A 97 -4.60 -14.33 24.82
CA GLU A 97 -5.69 -15.33 24.76
C GLU A 97 -7.09 -14.70 24.92
N THR A 98 -7.18 -13.50 25.46
CA THR A 98 -8.42 -12.77 25.71
C THR A 98 -9.16 -12.33 24.44
N VAL A 99 -8.50 -12.39 23.27
CA VAL A 99 -9.11 -12.06 21.97
C VAL A 99 -10.16 -13.11 21.55
N ALA A 100 -10.00 -14.35 22.00
CA ALA A 100 -10.94 -15.41 21.67
C ALA A 100 -12.18 -15.40 22.59
N PRO A 101 -13.41 -15.50 22.06
CA PRO A 101 -14.61 -15.65 22.86
C PRO A 101 -14.52 -16.88 23.80
N ALA A 102 -15.24 -16.86 24.93
CA ALA A 102 -15.17 -17.91 25.94
C ALA A 102 -15.49 -19.34 25.39
N GLY A 103 -16.23 -19.46 24.30
CA GLY A 103 -16.52 -20.73 23.61
C GLY A 103 -15.46 -21.17 22.57
N ALA A 104 -14.45 -20.34 22.28
CA ALA A 104 -13.46 -20.63 21.25
C ALA A 104 -12.28 -21.52 21.69
N ARG A 105 -12.34 -22.04 22.92
CA ARG A 105 -11.31 -22.93 23.49
C ARG A 105 -11.48 -24.41 23.12
N HIS A 106 -12.53 -24.74 22.36
CA HIS A 106 -12.78 -26.11 21.93
C HIS A 106 -11.90 -26.46 20.72
N ALA A 107 -11.47 -27.70 20.66
CA ALA A 107 -10.80 -28.21 19.47
C ALA A 107 -11.74 -28.18 18.27
N LEU A 108 -11.20 -27.82 17.12
CA LEU A 108 -11.88 -27.86 15.83
C LEU A 108 -11.23 -28.96 14.98
N THR A 109 -12.04 -29.87 14.48
CA THR A 109 -11.57 -30.92 13.58
C THR A 109 -11.63 -30.43 12.14
N LEU A 110 -10.47 -30.36 11.47
CA LEU A 110 -10.37 -30.03 10.06
C LEU A 110 -10.22 -31.31 9.25
N PRO A 111 -11.23 -31.76 8.48
CA PRO A 111 -11.18 -33.00 7.71
C PRO A 111 -10.04 -32.99 6.68
N ALA A 112 -9.63 -34.18 6.22
CA ALA A 112 -8.69 -34.33 5.12
C ALA A 112 -9.17 -33.58 3.86
N GLY A 113 -8.29 -32.82 3.22
CA GLY A 113 -8.61 -32.02 2.04
C GLY A 113 -9.46 -30.76 2.30
N ALA A 114 -9.86 -30.50 3.57
CA ALA A 114 -10.64 -29.32 3.90
C ALA A 114 -9.77 -28.08 4.15
N SER A 115 -10.34 -26.91 3.91
CA SER A 115 -9.73 -25.63 4.24
C SER A 115 -10.67 -24.74 5.05
N LEU A 116 -10.10 -23.89 5.89
CA LEU A 116 -10.79 -22.93 6.73
C LEU A 116 -10.06 -21.59 6.67
N SER A 117 -10.78 -20.48 6.65
CA SER A 117 -10.15 -19.16 6.67
C SER A 117 -10.89 -18.21 7.61
N ALA A 118 -10.12 -17.30 8.22
CA ALA A 118 -10.62 -16.18 9.00
C ALA A 118 -9.85 -14.92 8.68
N THR A 119 -10.48 -13.75 8.82
CA THR A 119 -9.78 -12.46 8.77
C THR A 119 -9.72 -11.91 10.19
N ILE A 120 -8.52 -11.60 10.63
CA ILE A 120 -8.20 -11.12 11.98
C ILE A 120 -7.66 -9.71 11.84
N ASP A 121 -8.26 -8.74 12.52
CA ASP A 121 -7.70 -7.40 12.65
C ASP A 121 -6.70 -7.37 13.80
N LEU A 122 -5.42 -7.38 13.45
CA LEU A 122 -4.34 -7.41 14.44
C LEU A 122 -4.22 -6.11 15.24
N ALA A 123 -4.62 -4.97 14.68
CA ALA A 123 -4.59 -3.70 15.41
C ALA A 123 -5.61 -3.66 16.55
N SER A 124 -6.78 -4.28 16.34
CA SER A 124 -7.82 -4.42 17.39
C SER A 124 -7.47 -5.51 18.40
N ALA A 125 -6.72 -6.54 17.99
CA ALA A 125 -6.39 -7.69 18.82
C ALA A 125 -5.39 -7.37 19.94
N ALA A 126 -4.51 -6.38 19.74
CA ALA A 126 -3.56 -5.93 20.75
C ALA A 126 -3.39 -4.39 20.69
N SER A 127 -3.78 -3.73 21.77
CA SER A 127 -3.61 -2.27 21.91
C SER A 127 -2.14 -1.90 21.81
N GLY A 128 -1.82 -0.92 20.96
CA GLY A 128 -0.45 -0.43 20.74
C GLY A 128 0.37 -1.26 19.75
N LEU A 129 -0.12 -2.39 19.28
CA LEU A 129 0.48 -3.10 18.15
C LEU A 129 0.33 -2.21 16.90
N PHE A 130 1.39 -2.00 16.14
CA PHE A 130 1.41 -1.07 15.02
C PHE A 130 1.19 0.42 15.39
N ALA A 131 1.55 0.81 16.62
CA ALA A 131 1.46 2.21 17.07
C ALA A 131 2.46 3.13 16.35
N ALA A 132 3.49 2.58 15.71
CA ALA A 132 4.48 3.31 14.93
C ALA A 132 4.48 2.82 13.47
N PRO A 133 4.83 3.70 12.51
CA PRO A 133 5.08 3.27 11.14
C PRO A 133 6.33 2.38 11.11
N GLY A 134 6.31 1.36 10.23
CA GLY A 134 7.44 0.43 10.13
C GLY A 134 7.09 -0.87 9.41
N ARG A 135 8.05 -1.78 9.39
CA ARG A 135 7.88 -3.13 8.86
C ARG A 135 7.73 -4.11 10.01
N TYR A 136 6.78 -4.99 9.86
CA TYR A 136 6.42 -6.00 10.85
C TYR A 136 6.39 -7.37 10.20
N ALA A 137 6.94 -8.38 10.87
CA ALA A 137 6.81 -9.78 10.48
C ALA A 137 5.73 -10.44 11.34
N VAL A 138 4.69 -10.93 10.70
CA VAL A 138 3.56 -11.63 11.35
C VAL A 138 3.71 -13.13 11.12
N ARG A 139 3.62 -13.93 12.18
CA ARG A 139 3.58 -15.39 12.12
C ARG A 139 2.38 -15.91 12.90
N CYS A 140 1.89 -17.08 12.52
CA CYS A 140 0.88 -17.81 13.26
C CYS A 140 1.42 -19.19 13.63
N GLU A 141 1.31 -19.54 14.89
CA GLU A 141 1.59 -20.88 15.41
C GLU A 141 0.27 -21.54 15.79
N VAL A 142 -0.03 -22.65 15.14
CA VAL A 142 -1.25 -23.44 15.36
C VAL A 142 -0.90 -24.64 16.21
N ALA A 143 -1.46 -24.71 17.41
CA ALA A 143 -1.29 -25.87 18.29
C ALA A 143 -2.17 -27.03 17.81
N LEU A 144 -1.58 -28.21 17.68
CA LEU A 144 -2.26 -29.46 17.34
C LEU A 144 -2.51 -30.30 18.59
N ALA A 145 -3.46 -31.21 18.49
CA ALA A 145 -3.63 -32.26 19.49
C ALA A 145 -2.34 -33.09 19.61
N GLY A 146 -1.86 -33.28 20.83
CA GLY A 146 -0.58 -33.97 21.08
C GLY A 146 0.64 -33.07 21.28
N GLY A 147 0.45 -31.73 21.35
CA GLY A 147 1.48 -30.79 21.78
C GLY A 147 2.47 -30.35 20.70
N LYS A 148 2.26 -30.75 19.46
CA LYS A 148 2.98 -30.21 18.30
C LYS A 148 2.36 -28.91 17.83
N GLY A 149 3.16 -28.04 17.19
CA GLY A 149 2.69 -26.79 16.58
C GLY A 149 3.11 -26.69 15.12
N VAL A 150 2.26 -26.12 14.29
CA VAL A 150 2.56 -25.77 12.90
C VAL A 150 2.69 -24.25 12.81
N VAL A 151 3.82 -23.77 12.31
CA VAL A 151 4.12 -22.34 12.20
C VAL A 151 3.97 -21.90 10.76
N SER A 152 3.29 -20.76 10.52
CA SER A 152 3.22 -20.16 9.18
C SER A 152 4.57 -19.61 8.73
N THR A 153 4.76 -19.45 7.42
CA THR A 153 5.78 -18.54 6.92
C THR A 153 5.52 -17.13 7.44
N PRO A 154 6.56 -16.30 7.65
CA PRO A 154 6.37 -14.90 8.00
C PRO A 154 5.60 -14.16 6.91
N LEU A 155 4.65 -13.34 7.31
CA LEU A 155 4.00 -12.35 6.45
C LEU A 155 4.61 -11.00 6.77
N ASP A 156 5.26 -10.38 5.81
CA ASP A 156 5.76 -9.01 5.94
C ASP A 156 4.61 -8.02 5.79
N VAL A 157 4.42 -7.19 6.80
CA VAL A 157 3.39 -6.15 6.89
C VAL A 157 4.09 -4.81 7.02
N GLU A 158 3.84 -3.90 6.10
CA GLU A 158 4.31 -2.51 6.18
C GLU A 158 3.17 -1.61 6.61
N VAL A 159 3.36 -0.91 7.73
CA VAL A 159 2.40 0.07 8.27
C VAL A 159 2.98 1.46 8.05
N ALA A 160 2.30 2.26 7.27
CA ALA A 160 2.69 3.64 6.99
C ALA A 160 2.21 4.59 8.09
N ARG A 161 2.88 5.76 8.20
CA ARG A 161 2.40 6.87 9.02
C ARG A 161 1.01 7.31 8.56
N ASP A 162 0.17 7.70 9.49
CA ASP A 162 -1.08 8.39 9.16
C ASP A 162 -0.77 9.83 8.72
N TRP A 163 -1.09 10.13 7.49
CA TRP A 163 -0.89 11.45 6.88
C TRP A 163 -2.21 12.23 6.74
N THR A 164 -3.27 11.82 7.45
CA THR A 164 -4.57 12.50 7.40
C THR A 164 -4.44 13.95 7.87
N GLY A 165 -4.94 14.88 7.06
CA GLY A 165 -4.89 16.33 7.34
C GLY A 165 -3.53 17.00 7.11
N PHE A 166 -2.49 16.24 6.74
CA PHE A 166 -1.23 16.86 6.33
C PHE A 166 -1.39 17.54 4.97
N HIS A 167 -0.68 18.67 4.81
CA HIS A 167 -0.44 19.32 3.52
C HIS A 167 1.07 19.38 3.26
N ALA A 168 1.50 19.90 2.13
CA ALA A 168 2.92 20.11 1.87
C ALA A 168 3.18 21.47 1.26
N VAL A 169 4.34 22.04 1.56
CA VAL A 169 4.88 23.22 0.91
C VAL A 169 6.04 22.81 0.02
N LEU A 170 5.93 23.12 -1.26
CA LEU A 170 6.96 22.92 -2.29
C LEU A 170 7.60 24.29 -2.56
N GLU A 171 8.89 24.41 -2.24
CA GLU A 171 9.67 25.63 -2.36
C GLU A 171 10.45 25.63 -3.68
N THR A 172 10.40 26.75 -4.41
CA THR A 172 11.17 26.99 -5.65
C THR A 172 11.72 28.40 -5.66
N ALA A 173 12.63 28.68 -6.59
CA ALA A 173 13.12 30.05 -6.79
C ALA A 173 12.02 31.03 -7.24
N ALA A 174 10.92 30.55 -7.84
CA ALA A 174 9.78 31.35 -8.27
C ALA A 174 8.77 31.65 -7.13
N GLY A 175 8.91 30.97 -5.99
CA GLY A 175 8.03 31.05 -4.83
C GLY A 175 7.60 29.69 -4.29
N GLU A 176 6.65 29.71 -3.37
CA GLU A 176 6.10 28.52 -2.71
C GLU A 176 4.78 28.08 -3.36
N ILE A 177 4.59 26.76 -3.44
CA ILE A 177 3.33 26.11 -3.82
C ILE A 177 2.86 25.27 -2.63
N GLU A 178 1.66 25.54 -2.14
CA GLU A 178 1.03 24.75 -1.08
C GLU A 178 0.06 23.73 -1.66
N LEU A 179 0.20 22.47 -1.21
CA LEU A 179 -0.51 21.30 -1.72
C LEU A 179 -1.40 20.71 -0.63
N GLU A 180 -2.68 20.55 -0.92
CA GLU A 180 -3.63 19.75 -0.17
C GLU A 180 -3.80 18.38 -0.81
N PHE A 181 -4.01 17.32 -0.03
CA PHE A 181 -4.05 15.95 -0.51
C PHE A 181 -5.41 15.28 -0.32
N TYR A 182 -5.64 14.18 -1.05
CA TYR A 182 -6.86 13.37 -1.03
C TYR A 182 -6.58 11.94 -0.50
N PRO A 183 -6.24 11.78 0.81
CA PRO A 183 -5.84 10.47 1.35
C PRO A 183 -6.93 9.41 1.29
N GLU A 184 -8.21 9.79 1.27
CA GLU A 184 -9.32 8.82 1.13
C GLU A 184 -9.45 8.26 -0.30
N GLN A 185 -8.96 8.98 -1.31
CA GLN A 185 -9.04 8.57 -2.72
C GLN A 185 -7.75 7.94 -3.24
N ALA A 186 -6.60 8.35 -2.71
CA ALA A 186 -5.27 7.89 -3.10
C ALA A 186 -4.35 7.69 -1.89
N PRO A 187 -4.71 6.82 -0.93
CA PRO A 187 -3.98 6.68 0.33
C PRO A 187 -2.52 6.28 0.16
N ARG A 188 -2.21 5.35 -0.76
CA ARG A 188 -0.84 4.92 -1.05
C ARG A 188 0.00 6.00 -1.68
N THR A 189 -0.60 6.70 -2.64
CA THR A 189 0.06 7.77 -3.39
C THR A 189 0.39 8.94 -2.47
N VAL A 190 -0.58 9.39 -1.67
CA VAL A 190 -0.37 10.46 -0.67
C VAL A 190 0.70 10.07 0.34
N ALA A 191 0.61 8.87 0.92
CA ALA A 191 1.58 8.41 1.90
C ALA A 191 2.99 8.27 1.32
N ASN A 192 3.13 7.76 0.09
CA ASN A 192 4.41 7.67 -0.59
C ASN A 192 5.02 9.07 -0.83
N PHE A 193 4.24 10.00 -1.38
CA PHE A 193 4.70 11.36 -1.64
C PHE A 193 5.15 12.05 -0.35
N LEU A 194 4.32 12.04 0.68
CA LEU A 194 4.63 12.70 1.96
C LEU A 194 5.79 12.03 2.70
N ALA A 195 5.90 10.70 2.66
CA ALA A 195 7.03 9.98 3.25
C ALA A 195 8.35 10.25 2.51
N LEU A 196 8.33 10.45 1.20
CA LEU A 196 9.51 10.88 0.43
C LEU A 196 9.87 12.33 0.76
N ALA A 197 8.88 13.22 0.83
CA ALA A 197 9.08 14.62 1.22
C ALA A 197 9.64 14.76 2.64
N ASP A 198 9.13 14.00 3.60
CA ASP A 198 9.58 14.02 5.02
C ASP A 198 11.07 13.61 5.16
N ARG A 199 11.55 12.75 4.24
CA ARG A 199 12.97 12.34 4.18
C ARG A 199 13.85 13.27 3.35
N GLY A 200 13.31 14.37 2.82
CA GLY A 200 14.03 15.29 1.95
C GLY A 200 14.37 14.73 0.56
N PHE A 201 13.68 13.65 0.12
CA PHE A 201 13.98 13.01 -1.16
C PHE A 201 13.85 13.94 -2.36
N TYR A 202 12.92 14.89 -2.31
CA TYR A 202 12.68 15.84 -3.40
C TYR A 202 13.62 17.05 -3.42
N ASP A 203 14.37 17.26 -2.33
CA ASP A 203 15.20 18.44 -2.15
C ASP A 203 16.35 18.45 -3.18
N GLY A 204 16.44 19.53 -3.94
CA GLY A 204 17.43 19.69 -5.03
C GLY A 204 17.11 18.95 -6.32
N LEU A 205 16.01 18.19 -6.40
CA LEU A 205 15.57 17.60 -7.66
C LEU A 205 15.02 18.67 -8.61
N THR A 206 14.82 18.31 -9.88
CA THR A 206 14.38 19.25 -10.91
C THR A 206 12.98 18.99 -11.41
N PHE A 207 12.33 20.06 -11.90
CA PHE A 207 11.28 19.93 -12.90
C PHE A 207 11.94 19.71 -14.26
N HIS A 208 12.15 18.45 -14.59
CA HIS A 208 12.91 18.05 -15.80
C HIS A 208 12.09 18.14 -17.10
N ARG A 209 10.75 18.25 -16.98
CA ARG A 209 9.83 18.37 -18.11
C ARG A 209 8.77 19.43 -17.83
N ILE A 210 8.68 20.43 -18.71
CA ILE A 210 7.70 21.52 -18.64
C ILE A 210 7.01 21.61 -20.01
N VAL A 211 5.70 21.41 -20.03
CA VAL A 211 4.88 21.57 -21.23
C VAL A 211 3.87 22.70 -20.96
N LYS A 212 4.21 23.92 -21.47
CA LYS A 212 3.34 25.09 -21.31
C LYS A 212 1.95 24.82 -21.87
N GLY A 213 0.94 25.14 -21.10
CA GLY A 213 -0.46 24.86 -21.45
C GLY A 213 -0.91 23.42 -21.11
N PHE A 214 -0.04 22.64 -20.42
CA PHE A 214 -0.40 21.31 -19.92
C PHE A 214 0.04 21.13 -18.46
N MET A 215 1.36 20.91 -18.18
CA MET A 215 1.85 20.56 -16.85
C MET A 215 3.36 20.82 -16.69
N ILE A 216 3.83 20.79 -15.45
CA ILE A 216 5.24 20.61 -15.09
C ILE A 216 5.41 19.28 -14.35
N GLN A 217 6.50 18.55 -14.67
CA GLN A 217 6.81 17.23 -14.10
C GLN A 217 8.19 17.25 -13.44
N GLY A 218 8.23 16.74 -12.21
CA GLY A 218 9.45 16.66 -11.39
C GLY A 218 9.50 15.41 -10.53
N GLY A 219 10.43 15.39 -9.55
CA GLY A 219 10.59 14.29 -8.60
C GLY A 219 11.38 13.08 -9.15
N ASP A 220 12.09 13.28 -10.25
CA ASP A 220 12.99 12.29 -10.83
C ASP A 220 14.42 12.44 -10.25
N PRO A 221 14.96 11.41 -9.54
CA PRO A 221 16.31 11.48 -8.98
C PRO A 221 17.43 11.52 -10.05
N LYS A 222 17.14 11.12 -11.30
CA LYS A 222 18.06 11.21 -12.42
C LYS A 222 17.91 12.50 -13.23
N GLY A 223 16.76 13.15 -13.17
CA GLY A 223 16.46 14.37 -13.90
C GLY A 223 16.28 14.20 -15.42
N ASP A 224 16.10 12.99 -15.90
CA ASP A 224 15.95 12.65 -17.33
C ASP A 224 14.60 11.98 -17.69
N GLY A 225 13.75 11.79 -16.71
CA GLY A 225 12.44 11.12 -16.82
C GLY A 225 12.48 9.62 -16.55
N THR A 226 13.65 9.00 -16.32
CA THR A 226 13.80 7.55 -16.18
C THR A 226 14.00 7.09 -14.72
N GLY A 227 14.26 8.02 -13.80
CA GLY A 227 14.56 7.72 -12.41
C GLY A 227 13.34 7.27 -11.62
N THR A 228 13.60 6.37 -10.66
CA THR A 228 12.61 5.85 -9.71
C THR A 228 13.28 5.64 -8.36
N THR A 229 12.50 5.39 -7.31
CA THR A 229 13.03 4.93 -6.01
C THR A 229 13.34 3.43 -5.98
N GLY A 230 13.03 2.68 -7.05
CA GLY A 230 13.05 1.21 -7.07
C GLY A 230 11.80 0.59 -6.47
N ARG A 231 10.94 1.37 -5.83
CA ARG A 231 9.66 0.95 -5.29
C ARG A 231 8.53 1.50 -6.16
N PHE A 232 7.59 0.64 -6.52
CA PHE A 232 6.45 0.99 -7.37
C PHE A 232 5.15 0.94 -6.58
N LEU A 233 4.21 1.80 -6.97
CA LEU A 233 2.89 1.91 -6.36
C LEU A 233 1.86 1.16 -7.19
N ARG A 234 1.01 0.40 -6.52
CA ARG A 234 -0.21 -0.09 -7.15
C ARG A 234 -1.08 1.10 -7.52
N PHE A 235 -1.59 1.10 -8.74
CA PHE A 235 -2.41 2.20 -9.27
C PHE A 235 -3.68 2.42 -8.45
N GLU A 236 -3.94 3.66 -8.11
CA GLU A 236 -5.15 4.12 -7.44
C GLU A 236 -5.97 4.92 -8.44
N LYS A 237 -7.05 4.32 -8.94
CA LYS A 237 -7.97 4.99 -9.84
C LYS A 237 -8.85 5.95 -9.06
N THR A 238 -8.51 7.22 -9.06
CA THR A 238 -9.28 8.28 -8.40
C THR A 238 -10.38 8.83 -9.31
N GLY A 239 -11.44 9.39 -8.70
CA GLY A 239 -12.47 10.12 -9.42
C GLY A 239 -12.11 11.59 -9.72
N VAL A 240 -10.92 12.01 -9.30
CA VAL A 240 -10.46 13.41 -9.44
C VAL A 240 -10.19 13.75 -10.89
N LYS A 241 -10.74 14.89 -11.34
CA LYS A 241 -10.47 15.43 -12.67
C LYS A 241 -9.14 16.18 -12.68
N HIS A 242 -8.37 16.04 -13.77
CA HIS A 242 -7.11 16.74 -13.94
C HIS A 242 -7.35 18.21 -14.36
N GLU A 243 -7.95 18.96 -13.45
CA GLU A 243 -8.13 20.38 -13.60
C GLU A 243 -6.86 21.16 -13.25
N ARG A 244 -6.85 22.47 -13.53
CA ARG A 244 -5.73 23.36 -13.16
C ARG A 244 -5.43 23.28 -11.66
N GLY A 245 -4.15 23.08 -11.34
CA GLY A 245 -3.65 22.98 -9.97
C GLY A 245 -3.64 21.58 -9.40
N VAL A 246 -4.18 20.57 -10.08
CA VAL A 246 -4.13 19.18 -9.60
C VAL A 246 -2.69 18.66 -9.62
N ILE A 247 -2.30 17.95 -8.56
CA ILE A 247 -1.08 17.13 -8.51
C ILE A 247 -1.43 15.67 -8.78
N SER A 248 -0.66 15.02 -9.66
CA SER A 248 -0.89 13.64 -10.08
C SER A 248 0.43 12.88 -10.22
N MET A 249 0.42 11.56 -10.02
CA MET A 249 1.61 10.74 -10.17
C MET A 249 1.91 10.45 -11.64
N ALA A 250 3.15 10.68 -12.03
CA ALA A 250 3.65 10.22 -13.31
C ALA A 250 3.93 8.72 -13.27
N ARG A 251 3.77 8.07 -14.42
CA ARG A 251 4.00 6.64 -14.60
C ARG A 251 4.45 6.30 -16.01
N GLN A 252 4.99 5.11 -16.19
CA GLN A 252 5.26 4.53 -17.50
C GLN A 252 3.99 3.88 -18.10
N ARG A 253 4.16 2.99 -19.08
CA ARG A 253 3.03 2.32 -19.73
C ARG A 253 2.22 1.45 -18.78
N ASP A 254 2.90 0.73 -17.87
CA ASP A 254 2.24 -0.07 -16.83
C ASP A 254 1.57 0.85 -15.80
N PHE A 255 0.34 0.54 -15.43
CA PHE A 255 -0.40 1.30 -14.43
C PHE A 255 0.28 1.26 -13.05
N ASP A 256 0.90 0.14 -12.70
CA ASP A 256 1.59 -0.07 -11.42
C ASP A 256 3.06 0.37 -11.45
N SER A 257 3.45 1.26 -12.38
CA SER A 257 4.82 1.76 -12.53
C SER A 257 5.08 3.14 -11.92
N ALA A 258 4.08 3.75 -11.27
CA ALA A 258 4.28 4.99 -10.53
C ALA A 258 5.26 4.77 -9.36
N SER A 259 6.13 5.76 -9.08
CA SER A 259 7.13 5.67 -8.03
C SER A 259 7.28 6.99 -7.25
N CYS A 260 8.08 7.92 -7.74
CA CYS A 260 8.37 9.21 -7.10
C CYS A 260 8.05 10.41 -7.96
N GLN A 261 7.97 10.25 -9.28
CA GLN A 261 7.73 11.36 -10.18
C GLN A 261 6.28 11.82 -10.13
N PHE A 262 6.06 13.11 -10.10
CA PHE A 262 4.75 13.76 -10.08
C PHE A 262 4.67 14.90 -11.09
N PHE A 263 3.45 15.32 -11.42
CA PHE A 263 3.22 16.51 -12.23
C PHE A 263 2.13 17.41 -11.65
N LEU A 264 2.30 18.71 -11.88
CA LEU A 264 1.34 19.75 -11.52
C LEU A 264 0.65 20.24 -12.80
N VAL A 265 -0.67 20.17 -12.83
CA VAL A 265 -1.48 20.51 -14.00
C VAL A 265 -1.62 22.03 -14.13
N GLN A 266 -1.09 22.62 -15.21
CA GLN A 266 -1.25 24.06 -15.49
C GLN A 266 -2.61 24.36 -16.13
N LYS A 267 -3.06 23.54 -17.07
CA LYS A 267 -4.34 23.68 -17.77
C LYS A 267 -5.05 22.33 -17.79
N ALA A 268 -6.37 22.36 -17.65
CA ALA A 268 -7.18 21.15 -17.61
C ALA A 268 -6.80 20.12 -18.68
N ALA A 269 -6.60 18.88 -18.23
CA ALA A 269 -6.09 17.77 -19.02
C ALA A 269 -7.00 16.53 -18.88
N PRO A 270 -8.23 16.56 -19.41
CA PRO A 270 -9.20 15.48 -19.22
C PRO A 270 -8.75 14.13 -19.80
N PHE A 271 -7.77 14.13 -20.72
CA PHE A 271 -7.16 12.91 -21.26
C PHE A 271 -6.32 12.13 -20.22
N CYS A 272 -5.98 12.76 -19.08
CA CYS A 272 -5.32 12.11 -17.95
C CYS A 272 -6.32 11.43 -17.00
N ASP A 273 -7.62 11.78 -17.06
CA ASP A 273 -8.64 11.29 -16.14
C ASP A 273 -8.74 9.76 -16.16
N GLY A 274 -8.72 9.16 -14.97
CA GLY A 274 -8.79 7.71 -14.82
C GLY A 274 -7.55 6.93 -15.30
N SER A 275 -6.54 7.62 -15.87
CA SER A 275 -5.29 7.03 -16.35
C SER A 275 -4.08 7.37 -15.47
N TYR A 276 -4.17 8.41 -14.67
CA TYR A 276 -3.17 8.83 -13.70
C TYR A 276 -3.81 9.02 -12.34
N ALA A 277 -3.07 8.72 -11.28
CA ALA A 277 -3.54 8.88 -9.91
C ALA A 277 -3.39 10.34 -9.47
N ALA A 278 -4.47 11.12 -9.62
CA ALA A 278 -4.56 12.47 -9.08
C ALA A 278 -4.78 12.37 -7.55
N PHE A 279 -3.89 12.95 -6.76
CA PHE A 279 -3.86 12.70 -5.32
C PHE A 279 -3.91 13.97 -4.45
N GLY A 280 -4.05 15.14 -5.07
CA GLY A 280 -4.17 16.42 -4.39
C GLY A 280 -4.31 17.60 -5.34
N LYS A 281 -4.25 18.79 -4.79
CA LYS A 281 -4.32 20.05 -5.54
C LYS A 281 -3.49 21.16 -4.89
N ILE A 282 -3.15 22.16 -5.68
CA ILE A 282 -2.58 23.43 -5.24
C ILE A 282 -3.69 24.26 -4.57
N VAL A 283 -3.47 24.68 -3.34
CA VAL A 283 -4.36 25.61 -2.61
C VAL A 283 -3.79 27.02 -2.53
N ARG A 284 -2.46 27.17 -2.71
CA ARG A 284 -1.77 28.47 -2.83
C ARG A 284 -0.58 28.34 -3.77
N GLY A 285 -0.28 29.38 -4.58
CA GLY A 285 0.86 29.41 -5.48
C GLY A 285 0.53 29.00 -6.93
N LEU A 286 -0.71 29.13 -7.38
CA LEU A 286 -1.07 28.95 -8.80
C LEU A 286 -0.34 29.93 -9.74
N ASP A 287 -0.03 31.14 -9.26
CA ASP A 287 0.81 32.11 -9.99
C ASP A 287 2.28 31.66 -10.07
N VAL A 288 2.77 30.96 -9.04
CA VAL A 288 4.10 30.34 -9.04
C VAL A 288 4.15 29.22 -10.08
N LEU A 289 3.11 28.36 -10.15
CA LEU A 289 2.99 27.35 -11.20
C LEU A 289 3.09 27.97 -12.60
N ASP A 290 2.39 29.08 -12.85
CA ASP A 290 2.44 29.77 -14.15
C ASP A 290 3.85 30.29 -14.48
N LYS A 291 4.51 30.94 -13.51
CA LYS A 291 5.90 31.40 -13.67
C LYS A 291 6.86 30.26 -14.02
N LEU A 292 6.69 29.09 -13.36
CA LEU A 292 7.48 27.89 -13.66
C LEU A 292 7.17 27.36 -15.06
N CYS A 293 5.92 27.38 -15.50
CA CYS A 293 5.50 26.98 -16.84
C CYS A 293 5.99 27.92 -17.95
N ASP A 294 6.32 29.18 -17.62
CA ASP A 294 6.88 30.17 -18.54
C ASP A 294 8.39 30.02 -18.73
N THR A 295 9.04 29.07 -18.06
CA THR A 295 10.45 28.78 -18.21
C THR A 295 10.77 28.43 -19.67
N PRO A 296 11.81 29.07 -20.27
CA PRO A 296 12.23 28.75 -21.63
C PRO A 296 12.69 27.29 -21.76
N CYS A 297 12.09 26.56 -22.69
CA CYS A 297 12.39 25.15 -22.95
C CYS A 297 13.01 24.94 -24.33
N VAL A 298 13.72 23.81 -24.47
CA VAL A 298 14.23 23.28 -25.74
C VAL A 298 13.60 21.94 -26.04
N MET A 299 13.74 21.44 -27.25
CA MET A 299 13.33 20.07 -27.58
C MET A 299 14.04 19.07 -26.69
N ASN A 300 13.27 18.13 -26.15
CA ASN A 300 13.84 17.01 -25.41
C ASN A 300 14.17 15.88 -26.41
N PRO A 301 15.46 15.57 -26.65
CA PRO A 301 15.83 14.55 -27.63
C PRO A 301 15.38 13.15 -27.27
N ASN A 302 15.12 12.89 -25.99
CA ASN A 302 14.66 11.61 -25.47
C ASN A 302 13.16 11.62 -25.12
N GLY A 303 12.48 12.76 -25.33
CA GLY A 303 11.07 12.92 -24.99
C GLY A 303 10.14 12.60 -26.14
N THR A 304 8.89 12.34 -25.80
CA THR A 304 7.79 12.09 -26.76
C THR A 304 6.94 13.33 -27.03
N ASP A 305 7.32 14.49 -26.46
CA ASP A 305 6.58 15.73 -26.63
C ASP A 305 6.73 16.27 -28.04
N SER A 306 5.64 16.77 -28.60
CA SER A 306 5.64 17.38 -29.94
C SER A 306 6.30 18.76 -29.99
N GLY A 307 6.70 19.33 -28.85
CA GLY A 307 7.31 20.65 -28.72
C GLY A 307 8.39 20.71 -27.64
N PRO A 308 8.98 21.90 -27.44
CA PRO A 308 9.97 22.11 -26.39
C PRO A 308 9.42 21.77 -25.01
N SER A 309 10.12 20.91 -24.28
CA SER A 309 9.67 20.46 -22.95
C SER A 309 10.79 20.34 -21.92
N ARG A 310 12.06 20.33 -22.36
CA ARG A 310 13.20 20.33 -21.45
C ARG A 310 13.61 21.76 -21.13
N PRO A 311 13.60 22.20 -19.86
CA PRO A 311 14.07 23.52 -19.46
C PRO A 311 15.50 23.79 -19.95
N ARG A 312 15.78 25.00 -20.44
CA ARG A 312 17.14 25.41 -20.79
C ARG A 312 18.05 25.49 -19.59
N GLU A 313 17.51 26.00 -18.50
CA GLU A 313 18.16 26.08 -17.18
C GLU A 313 17.43 25.19 -16.21
N GLN A 314 18.14 24.63 -15.25
CA GLN A 314 17.55 23.76 -14.26
C GLN A 314 16.53 24.52 -13.40
N VAL A 315 15.31 24.00 -13.34
CA VAL A 315 14.25 24.46 -12.44
C VAL A 315 14.22 23.56 -11.24
N LEU A 316 14.78 24.05 -10.13
CA LEU A 316 14.95 23.24 -8.92
C LEU A 316 13.70 23.23 -8.06
N ILE A 317 13.37 22.07 -7.53
CA ILE A 317 12.60 21.87 -6.34
C ILE A 317 13.56 22.10 -5.17
N GLN A 318 13.54 23.28 -4.57
CA GLN A 318 14.47 23.60 -3.49
C GLN A 318 14.20 22.72 -2.27
N LYS A 319 12.92 22.55 -1.95
CA LYS A 319 12.49 21.73 -0.83
C LYS A 319 11.03 21.29 -0.99
N VAL A 320 10.68 20.12 -0.46
CA VAL A 320 9.28 19.74 -0.21
C VAL A 320 9.17 19.31 1.24
N ARG A 321 8.36 20.02 2.01
CA ARG A 321 8.15 19.69 3.43
C ARG A 321 6.69 19.40 3.73
N PRO A 322 6.40 18.28 4.39
CA PRO A 322 5.09 18.04 4.99
C PRO A 322 4.84 19.02 6.13
N VAL A 323 3.60 19.47 6.24
CA VAL A 323 3.14 20.34 7.32
C VAL A 323 1.97 19.64 8.02
N ALA A 324 2.12 19.44 9.31
CA ALA A 324 1.08 18.78 10.10
C ALA A 324 -0.16 19.68 10.26
N PRO A 325 -1.35 19.08 10.40
CA PRO A 325 -2.55 19.84 10.73
C PRO A 325 -2.38 20.56 12.07
N ALA A 326 -3.04 21.71 12.21
CA ALA A 326 -3.01 22.47 13.44
C ALA A 326 -3.48 21.60 14.62
N GLY A 327 -2.64 21.45 15.65
CA GLY A 327 -2.93 20.65 16.85
C GLY A 327 -2.48 19.18 16.78
N ALA A 328 -1.85 18.71 15.70
CA ALA A 328 -1.17 17.42 15.69
C ALA A 328 0.05 17.46 16.61
N LYS A 329 0.10 16.54 17.58
CA LYS A 329 1.25 16.35 18.49
C LYS A 329 2.14 15.24 18.00
#